data_f78d008311a6342726b32ef8320295c3
#
_entry.id   f78d008311a6342726b32ef8320295c3
#
_cell.length_a   1.000
_cell.length_b   1.000
_cell.length_c   1.000
_cell.angle_alpha   90.00
_cell.angle_beta   90.00
_cell.angle_gamma   90.00
#
_symmetry.space_group_name_H-M   'P 1'
#
loop_
_entity.id
_entity.type
_entity.pdbx_description
1 polymer ?
#
loop_
_entity_poly.entity_id
_entity_poly.type
_entity_poly.pdbx_seq_one_letter_code
_entity_poly.pdbx_strand_id
1 'polypeptide(L)'
;MVYDLLIRNASVLDGSGAAHFRADVAIQGERICAIGDMPYATATTMIDAEGRYLTPGFIDVHTHDDTNVIRTPEMLPKLTQGVTTVVVGNCGISASPVTLTREVPDPMNLLGKLEDFRYPSFSAYANAVDAAAPSINVAALVGHTSLRSQVMDSFARPASAEEIAQMEVLLSQALDEGALGLSSGLAYRNAIHAPTAEMAPLVAAVGQSGGVYTTHLRDEFAGLLDAMDEAFSTARNGQVPLVISHLKCAGAGNWGGAGKALSKLETAAQHQHAHCDCYPYTAGSSTLDLGQVTDEIEINITWSTPHPEQARRPLKEIAAEWGVSLLDAAKQLQPAGAVYHNMSEADMQQVLAHPLSMVGSDGLPNDPHPHPRLWGAFPRVLAHYSRDLKLMPLAEAVRKMTSLSAANFGLTDRGVIRIGAYADLTLFDLTILEDTANYETPIAAAKGIEMVIVNGKIAYHQGAISDQRAGRMLRRTERISQSIPTFQPNKEQTS
;
A
#
# COMPACT_ATOMS: atom_id res chain seq x y z
N MET A 1 36.88 -5.32 -15.01
CA MET A 1 36.01 -4.28 -14.40
C MET A 1 35.66 -4.80 -13.02
N VAL A 2 35.81 -3.99 -11.98
CA VAL A 2 35.43 -4.36 -10.63
C VAL A 2 34.06 -3.76 -10.36
N TYR A 3 33.06 -4.58 -10.04
CA TYR A 3 31.73 -4.13 -9.73
C TYR A 3 31.65 -3.53 -8.33
N ASP A 4 30.62 -2.75 -8.03
CA ASP A 4 30.39 -2.26 -6.66
C ASP A 4 29.89 -3.39 -5.75
N LEU A 5 28.91 -4.17 -6.24
CA LEU A 5 28.33 -5.31 -5.54
C LEU A 5 28.10 -6.48 -6.52
N LEU A 6 28.44 -7.68 -6.09
CA LEU A 6 28.19 -8.93 -6.81
C LEU A 6 27.48 -9.92 -5.89
N ILE A 7 26.28 -10.33 -6.25
CA ILE A 7 25.50 -11.38 -5.58
C ILE A 7 25.68 -12.65 -6.40
N ARG A 8 26.28 -13.67 -5.82
CA ARG A 8 26.57 -14.96 -6.46
C ARG A 8 25.58 -16.04 -6.08
N ASN A 9 25.49 -17.04 -6.94
CA ASN A 9 24.73 -18.27 -6.69
C ASN A 9 23.26 -18.06 -6.30
N ALA A 10 22.62 -17.00 -6.80
CA ALA A 10 21.22 -16.71 -6.47
C ALA A 10 20.22 -17.56 -7.27
N SER A 11 19.08 -17.92 -6.66
CA SER A 11 17.87 -18.33 -7.33
C SER A 11 17.07 -17.08 -7.68
N VAL A 12 17.21 -16.58 -8.91
CA VAL A 12 16.63 -15.30 -9.34
C VAL A 12 15.18 -15.50 -9.74
N LEU A 13 14.27 -14.78 -9.10
CA LEU A 13 12.90 -14.52 -9.54
C LEU A 13 12.86 -13.07 -10.04
N ASP A 14 12.78 -12.89 -11.35
CA ASP A 14 13.01 -11.61 -11.99
C ASP A 14 11.83 -10.61 -11.92
N GLY A 15 10.73 -11.02 -11.29
CA GLY A 15 9.51 -10.23 -11.18
C GLY A 15 8.52 -10.45 -12.34
N SER A 16 8.88 -11.16 -13.39
CA SER A 16 8.01 -11.41 -14.55
C SER A 16 6.85 -12.39 -14.31
N GLY A 17 6.92 -13.16 -13.21
CA GLY A 17 6.04 -14.30 -12.96
C GLY A 17 6.56 -15.62 -13.55
N ALA A 18 7.70 -15.60 -14.25
CA ALA A 18 8.36 -16.80 -14.75
C ALA A 18 9.07 -17.58 -13.62
N ALA A 19 9.34 -18.86 -13.88
CA ALA A 19 10.09 -19.70 -12.95
C ALA A 19 11.49 -19.12 -12.66
N HIS A 20 12.00 -19.37 -11.45
CA HIS A 20 13.35 -18.93 -11.09
C HIS A 20 14.44 -19.60 -11.93
N PHE A 21 15.56 -18.92 -12.06
CA PHE A 21 16.78 -19.41 -12.69
C PHE A 21 18.01 -19.11 -11.83
N ARG A 22 19.08 -19.87 -12.04
CA ARG A 22 20.35 -19.64 -11.32
C ARG A 22 21.17 -18.60 -12.04
N ALA A 23 21.65 -17.58 -11.32
CA ALA A 23 22.57 -16.57 -11.85
C ALA A 23 23.29 -15.82 -10.74
N ASP A 24 24.41 -15.21 -11.14
CA ASP A 24 25.03 -14.10 -10.42
C ASP A 24 24.41 -12.78 -10.93
N VAL A 25 24.31 -11.78 -10.05
CA VAL A 25 23.79 -10.44 -10.36
C VAL A 25 24.83 -9.41 -9.94
N ALA A 26 25.33 -8.62 -10.90
CA ALA A 26 26.31 -7.57 -10.67
C ALA A 26 25.65 -6.19 -10.73
N ILE A 27 26.07 -5.31 -9.79
CA ILE A 27 25.54 -3.97 -9.62
C ILE A 27 26.69 -2.97 -9.73
N GLN A 28 26.44 -1.89 -10.49
CA GLN A 28 27.32 -0.74 -10.63
C GLN A 28 26.54 0.54 -10.38
N GLY A 29 26.93 1.32 -9.37
CA GLY A 29 26.15 2.47 -8.92
C GLY A 29 24.78 2.04 -8.44
N GLU A 30 23.73 2.57 -9.05
CA GLU A 30 22.34 2.26 -8.71
C GLU A 30 21.70 1.19 -9.60
N ARG A 31 22.43 0.63 -10.58
CA ARG A 31 21.86 -0.19 -11.64
C ARG A 31 22.42 -1.61 -11.67
N ILE A 32 21.56 -2.55 -12.06
CA ILE A 32 21.97 -3.90 -12.44
C ILE A 32 22.69 -3.81 -13.77
N CYS A 33 23.95 -4.25 -13.83
CA CYS A 33 24.79 -4.14 -15.02
C CYS A 33 25.10 -5.46 -15.69
N ALA A 34 25.01 -6.59 -14.98
CA ALA A 34 25.17 -7.91 -15.56
C ALA A 34 24.37 -8.98 -14.79
N ILE A 35 23.90 -10.00 -15.52
CA ILE A 35 23.19 -11.17 -14.97
C ILE A 35 23.70 -12.38 -15.75
N GLY A 36 24.08 -13.45 -15.06
CA GLY A 36 24.53 -14.70 -15.68
C GLY A 36 25.60 -15.40 -14.84
N ASP A 37 26.29 -16.36 -15.42
CA ASP A 37 27.42 -17.02 -14.76
C ASP A 37 28.67 -16.15 -14.87
N MET A 38 29.21 -15.72 -13.73
CA MET A 38 30.34 -14.77 -13.67
C MET A 38 31.47 -15.29 -12.75
N PRO A 39 32.08 -16.48 -13.01
CA PRO A 39 32.99 -17.14 -12.07
C PRO A 39 34.25 -16.33 -11.78
N TYR A 40 34.69 -15.47 -12.70
CA TYR A 40 35.90 -14.65 -12.56
C TYR A 40 35.63 -13.17 -12.26
N ALA A 41 34.36 -12.79 -12.09
CA ALA A 41 34.02 -11.42 -11.75
C ALA A 41 34.46 -11.08 -10.33
N THR A 42 34.87 -9.83 -10.14
CA THR A 42 35.24 -9.28 -8.84
C THR A 42 34.42 -8.03 -8.53
N ALA A 43 34.15 -7.80 -7.26
CA ALA A 43 33.42 -6.62 -6.80
C ALA A 43 34.05 -6.10 -5.49
N THR A 44 33.75 -4.85 -5.15
CA THR A 44 34.10 -4.26 -3.86
C THR A 44 33.43 -5.04 -2.71
N THR A 45 32.15 -5.40 -2.91
CA THR A 45 31.40 -6.26 -1.99
C THR A 45 30.91 -7.49 -2.74
N MET A 46 31.14 -8.67 -2.17
CA MET A 46 30.70 -9.94 -2.73
C MET A 46 29.83 -10.66 -1.70
N ILE A 47 28.64 -11.08 -2.12
CA ILE A 47 27.68 -11.84 -1.30
C ILE A 47 27.42 -13.17 -1.98
N ASP A 48 27.57 -14.27 -1.27
CA ASP A 48 27.11 -15.57 -1.73
C ASP A 48 25.67 -15.79 -1.28
N ALA A 49 24.75 -15.86 -2.22
CA ALA A 49 23.35 -16.13 -1.92
C ALA A 49 23.08 -17.58 -1.50
N GLU A 50 24.07 -18.49 -1.69
CA GLU A 50 23.98 -19.91 -1.30
C GLU A 50 22.70 -20.60 -1.82
N GLY A 51 22.20 -20.13 -2.98
CA GLY A 51 20.98 -20.63 -3.57
C GLY A 51 19.68 -20.04 -3.07
N ARG A 52 19.73 -19.09 -2.15
CA ARG A 52 18.55 -18.34 -1.66
C ARG A 52 17.91 -17.54 -2.79
N TYR A 53 16.66 -17.13 -2.58
CA TYR A 53 15.90 -16.39 -3.59
C TYR A 53 16.32 -14.91 -3.59
N LEU A 54 16.67 -14.42 -4.79
CA LEU A 54 16.89 -13.01 -5.08
C LEU A 54 15.73 -12.52 -5.95
N THR A 55 15.03 -11.49 -5.49
CA THR A 55 13.90 -10.88 -6.18
C THR A 55 14.12 -9.39 -6.36
N PRO A 56 13.35 -8.71 -7.22
CA PRO A 56 13.19 -7.26 -7.07
C PRO A 56 12.72 -6.95 -5.66
N GLY A 57 13.11 -5.81 -5.12
CA GLY A 57 12.59 -5.31 -3.87
C GLY A 57 11.07 -5.09 -3.93
N PHE A 58 10.37 -5.42 -2.86
CA PHE A 58 8.92 -5.34 -2.86
C PHE A 58 8.45 -3.89 -2.86
N ILE A 59 7.31 -3.65 -3.51
CA ILE A 59 6.64 -2.36 -3.62
C ILE A 59 5.33 -2.44 -2.84
N ASP A 60 5.27 -1.76 -1.72
CA ASP A 60 4.05 -1.64 -0.93
C ASP A 60 3.18 -0.54 -1.53
N VAL A 61 2.17 -0.95 -2.30
CA VAL A 61 1.32 -0.02 -3.06
C VAL A 61 0.28 0.72 -2.23
N HIS A 62 0.10 0.30 -0.97
CA HIS A 62 -0.90 0.86 -0.10
C HIS A 62 -0.36 1.04 1.31
N THR A 63 0.03 2.26 1.66
CA THR A 63 0.54 2.59 2.99
C THR A 63 0.03 3.95 3.48
N HIS A 64 0.17 4.17 4.78
CA HIS A 64 -0.09 5.43 5.47
C HIS A 64 1.18 5.97 6.15
N ASP A 65 2.31 5.76 5.49
CA ASP A 65 3.64 6.17 5.97
C ASP A 65 3.99 7.63 5.64
N ASP A 66 3.06 8.44 5.14
CA ASP A 66 3.25 9.80 4.60
C ASP A 66 4.15 10.68 5.45
N THR A 67 3.91 10.76 6.74
CA THR A 67 4.71 11.54 7.67
C THR A 67 5.83 10.70 8.30
N ASN A 68 5.63 9.38 8.36
CA ASN A 68 6.55 8.45 9.00
C ASN A 68 7.87 8.31 8.22
N VAL A 69 7.83 8.40 6.88
CA VAL A 69 9.04 8.39 6.03
C VAL A 69 10.01 9.54 6.35
N ILE A 70 9.51 10.60 7.00
CA ILE A 70 10.32 11.75 7.44
C ILE A 70 10.70 11.62 8.92
N ARG A 71 9.75 11.17 9.78
CA ARG A 71 9.96 11.11 11.22
C ARG A 71 10.78 9.92 11.68
N THR A 72 10.64 8.78 11.01
CA THR A 72 11.37 7.53 11.27
C THR A 72 11.94 6.97 9.96
N PRO A 73 12.92 7.69 9.37
CA PRO A 73 13.40 7.40 8.02
C PRO A 73 14.13 6.05 7.89
N GLU A 74 14.43 5.38 8.99
CA GLU A 74 14.92 4.00 9.02
C GLU A 74 13.94 3.01 8.40
N MET A 75 12.64 3.29 8.47
CA MET A 75 11.55 2.49 7.86
C MET A 75 11.64 0.99 8.18
N LEU A 76 11.95 0.66 9.43
CA LEU A 76 12.09 -0.72 9.91
C LEU A 76 10.92 -1.63 9.56
N PRO A 77 9.65 -1.20 9.76
CA PRO A 77 8.51 -2.06 9.43
C PRO A 77 8.49 -2.51 7.98
N LYS A 78 9.08 -1.76 7.07
CA LYS A 78 9.14 -2.05 5.64
C LYS A 78 10.39 -2.84 5.26
N LEU A 79 11.57 -2.39 5.69
CA LEU A 79 12.84 -3.05 5.38
C LEU A 79 12.87 -4.52 5.83
N THR A 80 12.40 -4.80 7.05
CA THR A 80 12.40 -6.16 7.60
C THR A 80 11.47 -7.13 6.87
N GLN A 81 10.62 -6.62 5.98
CA GLN A 81 9.75 -7.40 5.09
C GLN A 81 10.29 -7.51 3.64
N GLY A 82 11.43 -6.88 3.33
CA GLY A 82 11.95 -6.85 1.95
C GLY A 82 11.36 -5.74 1.08
N VAL A 83 10.64 -4.79 1.66
CA VAL A 83 10.06 -3.65 0.92
C VAL A 83 11.13 -2.61 0.66
N THR A 84 11.24 -2.16 -0.59
CA THR A 84 12.20 -1.14 -1.04
C THR A 84 11.52 0.15 -1.51
N THR A 85 10.21 0.12 -1.71
CA THR A 85 9.41 1.27 -2.17
C THR A 85 8.04 1.24 -1.53
N VAL A 86 7.57 2.40 -1.07
CA VAL A 86 6.20 2.61 -0.58
C VAL A 86 5.46 3.62 -1.43
N VAL A 87 4.16 3.38 -1.64
CA VAL A 87 3.24 4.37 -2.20
C VAL A 87 2.40 4.93 -1.06
N VAL A 88 2.59 6.21 -0.75
CA VAL A 88 1.87 6.94 0.29
C VAL A 88 0.75 7.80 -0.30
N GLY A 89 -0.08 8.41 0.55
CA GLY A 89 -1.19 9.25 0.11
C GLY A 89 -2.42 8.46 -0.32
N ASN A 90 -2.63 7.27 0.21
CA ASN A 90 -3.78 6.40 -0.07
C ASN A 90 -5.06 6.83 0.66
N CYS A 91 -6.20 6.21 0.33
CA CYS A 91 -7.50 6.35 1.00
C CYS A 91 -8.00 7.80 1.11
N GLY A 92 -7.59 8.67 0.19
CA GLY A 92 -8.00 10.07 0.17
C GLY A 92 -7.28 10.96 1.16
N ILE A 93 -6.26 10.48 1.85
CA ILE A 93 -5.47 11.26 2.81
C ILE A 93 -3.99 11.28 2.43
N SER A 94 -3.36 12.45 2.51
CA SER A 94 -1.94 12.64 2.17
C SER A 94 -1.32 13.76 3.01
N ALA A 95 -0.01 13.73 3.19
CA ALA A 95 0.73 14.79 3.86
C ALA A 95 0.87 16.06 3.02
N SER A 96 0.68 15.98 1.70
CA SER A 96 0.77 17.12 0.77
C SER A 96 -0.26 17.04 -0.36
N PRO A 97 -0.66 18.15 -0.98
CA PRO A 97 -0.39 19.54 -0.58
C PRO A 97 -1.30 19.93 0.59
N VAL A 98 -0.73 20.06 1.78
CA VAL A 98 -1.50 20.31 3.02
C VAL A 98 -0.74 21.23 3.96
N THR A 99 -1.46 22.23 4.49
CA THR A 99 -1.01 23.02 5.64
C THR A 99 -2.18 23.18 6.60
N LEU A 100 -2.07 22.58 7.79
CA LEU A 100 -3.10 22.67 8.81
C LEU A 100 -2.68 23.64 9.91
N THR A 101 -3.62 24.47 10.35
CA THR A 101 -3.46 25.45 11.46
C THR A 101 -4.42 25.19 12.60
N ARG A 102 -5.28 24.20 12.47
CA ARG A 102 -6.30 23.79 13.43
C ARG A 102 -6.16 22.29 13.68
N GLU A 103 -7.16 21.67 14.27
CA GLU A 103 -7.21 20.23 14.49
C GLU A 103 -7.07 19.44 13.17
N VAL A 104 -6.49 18.25 13.28
CA VAL A 104 -6.34 17.32 12.13
C VAL A 104 -7.68 16.64 11.88
N PRO A 105 -8.28 16.78 10.66
CA PRO A 105 -9.54 16.12 10.35
C PRO A 105 -9.41 14.58 10.33
N ASP A 106 -10.43 13.87 10.83
CA ASP A 106 -10.56 12.42 10.63
C ASP A 106 -10.78 12.10 9.13
N PRO A 107 -10.11 11.11 8.52
CA PRO A 107 -9.12 10.18 9.07
C PRO A 107 -7.65 10.64 8.89
N MET A 108 -7.37 11.91 8.57
CA MET A 108 -6.00 12.41 8.39
C MET A 108 -5.14 12.25 9.66
N ASN A 109 -5.78 12.17 10.85
CA ASN A 109 -5.11 11.88 12.12
C ASN A 109 -4.42 10.49 12.14
N LEU A 110 -4.75 9.57 11.23
CA LEU A 110 -4.00 8.32 11.02
C LEU A 110 -2.58 8.56 10.52
N LEU A 111 -2.34 9.67 9.79
CA LEU A 111 -1.03 10.01 9.25
C LEU A 111 -0.11 10.72 10.24
N GLY A 112 -0.66 11.36 11.27
CA GLY A 112 0.15 12.10 12.23
C GLY A 112 -0.60 13.19 12.98
N LYS A 113 0.18 14.08 13.61
CA LYS A 113 -0.31 15.22 14.40
C LYS A 113 -0.31 16.49 13.56
N LEU A 114 -0.84 17.58 14.13
CA LEU A 114 -0.98 18.87 13.46
C LEU A 114 0.34 19.40 12.88
N GLU A 115 1.43 19.26 13.60
CA GLU A 115 2.77 19.71 13.19
C GLU A 115 3.34 18.95 11.98
N ASP A 116 2.78 17.79 11.65
CA ASP A 116 3.21 16.96 10.52
C ASP A 116 2.61 17.45 9.18
N PHE A 117 1.54 18.26 9.21
CA PHE A 117 0.84 18.77 8.03
C PHE A 117 1.28 20.20 7.71
N ARG A 118 2.47 20.34 7.11
CA ARG A 118 3.14 21.64 6.85
C ARG A 118 3.70 21.76 5.44
N TYR A 119 3.22 20.96 4.51
CA TYR A 119 3.75 20.90 3.14
C TYR A 119 2.74 21.49 2.15
N PRO A 120 2.84 22.79 1.81
CA PRO A 120 1.86 23.49 0.97
C PRO A 120 1.88 23.04 -0.49
N SER A 121 2.91 22.30 -0.94
CA SER A 121 3.02 21.73 -2.27
C SER A 121 3.64 20.35 -2.23
N PHE A 122 3.46 19.59 -3.31
CA PHE A 122 4.10 18.28 -3.46
C PHE A 122 5.64 18.42 -3.46
N SER A 123 6.19 19.43 -4.12
CA SER A 123 7.64 19.67 -4.12
C SER A 123 8.19 19.97 -2.72
N ALA A 124 7.45 20.68 -1.89
CA ALA A 124 7.85 20.93 -0.50
C ALA A 124 7.95 19.63 0.29
N TYR A 125 6.96 18.74 0.14
CA TYR A 125 6.96 17.41 0.75
C TYR A 125 8.10 16.53 0.20
N ALA A 126 8.24 16.47 -1.13
CA ALA A 126 9.27 15.67 -1.79
C ALA A 126 10.69 16.08 -1.35
N ASN A 127 10.95 17.39 -1.23
CA ASN A 127 12.22 17.88 -0.71
C ASN A 127 12.45 17.52 0.76
N ALA A 128 11.39 17.48 1.58
CA ALA A 128 11.51 17.06 2.97
C ALA A 128 11.77 15.55 3.09
N VAL A 129 11.17 14.72 2.23
CA VAL A 129 11.48 13.28 2.14
C VAL A 129 12.93 13.07 1.73
N ASP A 130 13.40 13.76 0.68
CA ASP A 130 14.80 13.64 0.20
C ASP A 130 15.79 14.10 1.27
N ALA A 131 15.47 15.17 2.02
CA ALA A 131 16.30 15.67 3.11
C ALA A 131 16.35 14.70 4.31
N ALA A 132 15.26 13.97 4.58
CA ALA A 132 15.22 12.94 5.62
C ALA A 132 16.02 11.69 5.22
N ALA A 133 16.30 11.51 3.93
CA ALA A 133 17.02 10.37 3.37
C ALA A 133 16.49 9.03 3.93
N PRO A 134 15.26 8.62 3.57
CA PRO A 134 14.68 7.38 4.08
C PRO A 134 15.46 6.16 3.59
N SER A 135 15.36 5.05 4.30
CA SER A 135 16.02 3.80 3.90
C SER A 135 15.40 3.15 2.66
N ILE A 136 14.17 3.56 2.29
CA ILE A 136 13.42 3.03 1.15
C ILE A 136 12.93 4.17 0.25
N ASN A 137 12.59 3.86 -1.00
CA ASN A 137 12.00 4.83 -1.92
C ASN A 137 10.56 5.16 -1.53
N VAL A 138 10.13 6.37 -1.83
CA VAL A 138 8.79 6.89 -1.56
C VAL A 138 8.19 7.41 -2.85
N ALA A 139 6.99 6.97 -3.19
CA ALA A 139 6.17 7.57 -4.25
C ALA A 139 4.85 8.02 -3.63
N ALA A 140 4.25 9.11 -4.13
CA ALA A 140 3.11 9.67 -3.43
C ALA A 140 1.93 10.03 -4.34
N LEU A 141 0.72 9.75 -3.82
CA LEU A 141 -0.55 10.21 -4.34
C LEU A 141 -0.98 11.49 -3.62
N VAL A 142 -1.93 12.20 -4.19
CA VAL A 142 -2.63 13.31 -3.54
C VAL A 142 -3.97 12.82 -3.02
N GLY A 143 -4.27 13.06 -1.74
CA GLY A 143 -5.52 12.65 -1.13
C GLY A 143 -6.66 13.65 -1.38
N HIS A 144 -7.83 13.16 -1.79
CA HIS A 144 -9.03 13.98 -1.99
C HIS A 144 -9.48 14.69 -0.70
N THR A 145 -9.54 13.97 0.44
CA THR A 145 -9.88 14.57 1.74
C THR A 145 -8.84 15.63 2.15
N SER A 146 -7.57 15.39 1.80
CA SER A 146 -6.50 16.37 2.02
C SER A 146 -6.72 17.64 1.21
N LEU A 147 -7.13 17.53 -0.06
CA LEU A 147 -7.52 18.69 -0.88
C LEU A 147 -8.74 19.43 -0.28
N ARG A 148 -9.80 18.69 0.09
CA ARG A 148 -10.97 19.28 0.77
C ARG A 148 -10.57 20.09 1.99
N SER A 149 -9.61 19.59 2.80
CA SER A 149 -9.14 20.26 4.00
C SER A 149 -8.47 21.63 3.76
N GLN A 150 -8.00 21.87 2.54
CA GLN A 150 -7.35 23.13 2.17
C GLN A 150 -8.34 24.21 1.69
N VAL A 151 -9.51 23.79 1.19
CA VAL A 151 -10.42 24.72 0.50
C VAL A 151 -11.81 24.82 1.14
N MET A 152 -12.22 23.84 1.94
CA MET A 152 -13.55 23.80 2.55
C MET A 152 -13.53 24.22 4.02
N ASP A 153 -14.59 24.87 4.45
CA ASP A 153 -14.86 25.23 5.83
C ASP A 153 -15.63 24.13 6.59
N SER A 154 -16.33 23.26 5.89
CA SER A 154 -17.13 22.15 6.43
C SER A 154 -17.16 20.96 5.50
N PHE A 155 -16.98 19.76 6.06
CA PHE A 155 -17.07 18.49 5.31
C PHE A 155 -18.49 17.89 5.29
N ALA A 156 -19.43 18.47 6.02
CA ALA A 156 -20.81 17.97 6.13
C ALA A 156 -21.69 18.33 4.91
N ARG A 157 -21.06 18.73 3.81
CA ARG A 157 -21.70 19.13 2.55
C ARG A 157 -20.82 18.76 1.35
N PRO A 158 -21.39 18.70 0.12
CA PRO A 158 -20.59 18.70 -1.11
C PRO A 158 -19.73 19.97 -1.22
N ALA A 159 -18.65 19.90 -1.96
CA ALA A 159 -17.87 21.08 -2.33
C ALA A 159 -18.64 21.95 -3.33
N SER A 160 -18.47 23.28 -3.24
CA SER A 160 -18.99 24.21 -4.25
C SER A 160 -18.18 24.12 -5.55
N ALA A 161 -18.69 24.71 -6.64
CA ALA A 161 -17.95 24.75 -7.91
C ALA A 161 -16.60 25.47 -7.76
N GLU A 162 -16.55 26.53 -6.95
CA GLU A 162 -15.33 27.29 -6.67
C GLU A 162 -14.33 26.47 -5.85
N GLU A 163 -14.79 25.70 -4.85
CA GLU A 163 -13.95 24.81 -4.05
C GLU A 163 -13.40 23.66 -4.91
N ILE A 164 -14.23 23.09 -5.80
CA ILE A 164 -13.77 22.06 -6.75
C ILE A 164 -12.69 22.62 -7.67
N ALA A 165 -12.86 23.82 -8.21
CA ALA A 165 -11.86 24.45 -9.05
C ALA A 165 -10.55 24.72 -8.30
N GLN A 166 -10.62 25.11 -7.01
CA GLN A 166 -9.42 25.28 -6.18
C GLN A 166 -8.73 23.92 -5.90
N MET A 167 -9.47 22.85 -5.63
CA MET A 167 -8.91 21.50 -5.49
C MET A 167 -8.23 21.04 -6.78
N GLU A 168 -8.82 21.33 -7.95
CA GLU A 168 -8.25 20.99 -9.26
C GLU A 168 -6.92 21.72 -9.51
N VAL A 169 -6.81 22.99 -9.10
CA VAL A 169 -5.55 23.77 -9.21
C VAL A 169 -4.47 23.13 -8.33
N LEU A 170 -4.77 22.83 -7.05
CA LEU A 170 -3.81 22.21 -6.14
C LEU A 170 -3.36 20.82 -6.64
N LEU A 171 -4.31 20.02 -7.14
CA LEU A 171 -4.03 18.71 -7.69
C LEU A 171 -3.17 18.80 -8.95
N SER A 172 -3.52 19.67 -9.90
CA SER A 172 -2.76 19.87 -11.15
C SER A 172 -1.33 20.28 -10.87
N GLN A 173 -1.14 21.22 -9.95
CA GLN A 173 0.21 21.61 -9.51
C GLN A 173 0.99 20.42 -8.95
N ALA A 174 0.39 19.61 -8.07
CA ALA A 174 1.06 18.44 -7.49
C ALA A 174 1.41 17.39 -8.56
N LEU A 175 0.53 17.18 -9.55
CA LEU A 175 0.77 16.27 -10.68
C LEU A 175 1.93 16.75 -11.56
N ASP A 176 2.03 18.06 -11.83
CA ASP A 176 3.14 18.66 -12.56
C ASP A 176 4.47 18.58 -11.79
N GLU A 177 4.40 18.61 -10.46
CA GLU A 177 5.55 18.45 -9.56
C GLU A 177 5.99 16.97 -9.40
N GLY A 178 5.21 16.02 -9.96
CA GLY A 178 5.56 14.60 -10.05
C GLY A 178 4.79 13.65 -9.12
N ALA A 179 3.66 14.08 -8.57
CA ALA A 179 2.73 13.16 -7.88
C ALA A 179 2.24 12.06 -8.82
N LEU A 180 2.03 10.85 -8.28
CA LEU A 180 1.58 9.70 -9.08
C LEU A 180 0.13 9.84 -9.57
N GLY A 181 -0.71 10.52 -8.81
CA GLY A 181 -2.12 10.61 -9.11
C GLY A 181 -2.95 11.09 -7.91
N LEU A 182 -4.21 10.69 -7.90
CA LEU A 182 -5.21 11.03 -6.88
C LEU A 182 -5.66 9.77 -6.14
N SER A 183 -5.84 9.87 -4.83
CA SER A 183 -6.56 8.89 -4.05
C SER A 183 -7.88 9.46 -3.50
N SER A 184 -8.90 8.61 -3.33
CA SER A 184 -10.11 8.98 -2.59
C SER A 184 -10.46 7.94 -1.53
N GLY A 185 -11.23 8.37 -0.52
CA GLY A 185 -11.77 7.51 0.52
C GLY A 185 -13.20 7.93 0.82
N LEU A 186 -14.12 7.57 -0.10
CA LEU A 186 -15.49 8.08 -0.12
C LEU A 186 -16.39 7.51 0.99
N ALA A 187 -15.95 6.46 1.68
CA ALA A 187 -16.61 5.92 2.87
C ALA A 187 -16.40 6.78 4.11
N TYR A 188 -15.31 7.53 4.19
CA TYR A 188 -14.98 8.29 5.39
C TYR A 188 -15.90 9.50 5.60
N ARG A 189 -16.17 9.81 6.87
CA ARG A 189 -17.08 10.88 7.30
C ARG A 189 -16.82 12.22 6.61
N ASN A 190 -15.56 12.56 6.37
CA ASN A 190 -15.17 13.85 5.76
C ASN A 190 -15.20 13.84 4.22
N ALA A 191 -15.55 12.71 3.59
CA ALA A 191 -15.70 12.57 2.14
C ALA A 191 -17.04 11.96 1.70
N ILE A 192 -17.85 11.42 2.63
CA ILE A 192 -19.09 10.70 2.32
C ILE A 192 -20.12 11.58 1.57
N HIS A 193 -20.07 12.89 1.79
CA HIS A 193 -20.93 13.86 1.11
C HIS A 193 -20.41 14.33 -0.26
N ALA A 194 -19.21 13.84 -0.69
CA ALA A 194 -18.69 14.14 -2.02
C ALA A 194 -19.45 13.34 -3.08
N PRO A 195 -20.22 13.97 -3.97
CA PRO A 195 -20.88 13.28 -5.07
C PRO A 195 -19.87 12.95 -6.17
N THR A 196 -20.24 12.06 -7.09
CA THR A 196 -19.43 11.76 -8.29
C THR A 196 -19.11 13.01 -9.11
N ALA A 197 -19.99 14.02 -9.10
CA ALA A 197 -19.79 15.30 -9.77
C ALA A 197 -18.63 16.12 -9.19
N GLU A 198 -18.29 15.94 -7.90
CA GLU A 198 -17.11 16.54 -7.28
C GLU A 198 -15.83 15.80 -7.70
N MET A 199 -15.89 14.48 -7.82
CA MET A 199 -14.75 13.66 -8.21
C MET A 199 -14.39 13.77 -9.69
N ALA A 200 -15.38 13.94 -10.57
CA ALA A 200 -15.20 13.85 -12.01
C ALA A 200 -14.14 14.81 -12.58
N PRO A 201 -14.13 16.14 -12.27
CA PRO A 201 -13.08 17.04 -12.76
C PRO A 201 -11.69 16.71 -12.23
N LEU A 202 -11.58 16.30 -10.95
CA LEU A 202 -10.31 15.92 -10.34
C LEU A 202 -9.72 14.66 -11.01
N VAL A 203 -10.55 13.66 -11.22
CA VAL A 203 -10.14 12.40 -11.89
C VAL A 203 -9.79 12.66 -13.35
N ALA A 204 -10.51 13.56 -14.04
CA ALA A 204 -10.16 13.98 -15.40
C ALA A 204 -8.81 14.69 -15.48
N ALA A 205 -8.47 15.55 -14.52
CA ALA A 205 -7.15 16.18 -14.44
C ALA A 205 -6.02 15.15 -14.28
N VAL A 206 -6.24 14.09 -13.47
CA VAL A 206 -5.29 12.97 -13.35
C VAL A 206 -5.11 12.25 -14.69
N GLY A 207 -6.19 11.93 -15.40
CA GLY A 207 -6.13 11.28 -16.71
C GLY A 207 -5.37 12.11 -17.75
N GLN A 208 -5.59 13.43 -17.78
CA GLN A 208 -4.87 14.36 -18.66
C GLN A 208 -3.38 14.37 -18.35
N SER A 209 -2.99 14.36 -17.09
CA SER A 209 -1.59 14.32 -16.67
C SER A 209 -0.93 12.96 -16.88
N GLY A 210 -1.71 11.88 -17.09
CA GLY A 210 -1.23 10.51 -17.22
C GLY A 210 -0.89 9.85 -15.88
N GLY A 211 -1.56 10.23 -14.82
CA GLY A 211 -1.45 9.63 -13.49
C GLY A 211 -2.38 8.42 -13.28
N VAL A 212 -2.53 8.00 -12.01
CA VAL A 212 -3.41 6.91 -11.56
C VAL A 212 -4.46 7.43 -10.58
N TYR A 213 -5.65 6.84 -10.61
CA TYR A 213 -6.69 7.05 -9.58
C TYR A 213 -6.79 5.81 -8.70
N THR A 214 -6.65 5.98 -7.39
CA THR A 214 -6.87 4.92 -6.41
C THR A 214 -8.07 5.26 -5.53
N THR A 215 -8.84 4.29 -5.07
CA THR A 215 -10.01 4.58 -4.26
C THR A 215 -10.32 3.53 -3.21
N HIS A 216 -10.39 3.97 -1.94
CA HIS A 216 -11.19 3.31 -0.92
C HIS A 216 -12.66 3.56 -1.30
N LEU A 217 -13.37 2.51 -1.63
CA LEU A 217 -14.73 2.57 -2.16
C LEU A 217 -15.68 3.26 -1.17
N ARG A 218 -16.77 3.82 -1.68
CA ARG A 218 -17.82 4.46 -0.87
C ARG A 218 -18.49 3.49 0.10
N ASP A 219 -18.60 2.23 -0.28
CA ASP A 219 -19.16 1.17 0.54
C ASP A 219 -18.41 -0.14 0.25
N GLU A 220 -17.89 -0.78 1.29
CA GLU A 220 -17.22 -2.08 1.23
C GLU A 220 -18.10 -3.20 1.81
N PHE A 221 -19.33 -2.86 2.23
CA PHE A 221 -20.34 -3.72 2.80
C PHE A 221 -21.41 -4.11 1.76
N ALA A 222 -22.66 -3.98 2.09
CA ALA A 222 -23.78 -4.39 1.22
C ALA A 222 -23.83 -3.63 -0.13
N GLY A 223 -23.34 -2.38 -0.17
CA GLY A 223 -23.26 -1.55 -1.38
C GLY A 223 -21.97 -1.74 -2.18
N LEU A 224 -21.12 -2.72 -1.88
CA LEU A 224 -19.82 -2.91 -2.53
C LEU A 224 -19.88 -2.88 -4.07
N LEU A 225 -20.81 -3.63 -4.66
CA LEU A 225 -20.90 -3.74 -6.12
C LEU A 225 -21.32 -2.43 -6.78
N ASP A 226 -22.19 -1.65 -6.15
CA ASP A 226 -22.61 -0.33 -6.65
C ASP A 226 -21.47 0.69 -6.49
N ALA A 227 -20.73 0.63 -5.40
CA ALA A 227 -19.53 1.46 -5.19
C ALA A 227 -18.40 1.14 -6.20
N MET A 228 -18.27 -0.13 -6.61
CA MET A 228 -17.38 -0.51 -7.71
C MET A 228 -17.84 0.08 -9.04
N ASP A 229 -19.15 0.10 -9.35
CA ASP A 229 -19.68 0.74 -10.56
C ASP A 229 -19.40 2.25 -10.57
N GLU A 230 -19.56 2.92 -9.43
CA GLU A 230 -19.20 4.33 -9.27
C GLU A 230 -17.70 4.54 -9.61
N ALA A 231 -16.81 3.74 -9.04
CA ALA A 231 -15.37 3.84 -9.27
C ALA A 231 -15.01 3.59 -10.75
N PHE A 232 -15.55 2.53 -11.36
CA PHE A 232 -15.31 2.21 -12.76
C PHE A 232 -15.82 3.30 -13.71
N SER A 233 -17.02 3.84 -13.47
CA SER A 233 -17.58 4.90 -14.31
C SER A 233 -16.79 6.19 -14.16
N THR A 234 -16.38 6.55 -12.96
CA THR A 234 -15.59 7.75 -12.68
C THR A 234 -14.21 7.67 -13.37
N ALA A 235 -13.50 6.56 -13.23
CA ALA A 235 -12.19 6.36 -13.85
C ALA A 235 -12.29 6.31 -15.38
N ARG A 236 -13.29 5.61 -15.94
CA ARG A 236 -13.50 5.54 -17.39
C ARG A 236 -13.80 6.91 -17.98
N ASN A 237 -14.65 7.69 -17.35
CA ASN A 237 -15.00 9.04 -17.80
C ASN A 237 -13.79 9.99 -17.74
N GLY A 238 -12.94 9.82 -16.72
CA GLY A 238 -11.68 10.57 -16.58
C GLY A 238 -10.53 10.02 -17.43
N GLN A 239 -10.72 8.91 -18.15
CA GLN A 239 -9.68 8.26 -18.95
C GLN A 239 -8.39 7.98 -18.14
N VAL A 240 -8.52 7.44 -16.94
CA VAL A 240 -7.44 7.21 -16.00
C VAL A 240 -7.37 5.74 -15.59
N PRO A 241 -6.17 5.16 -15.41
CA PRO A 241 -6.00 3.87 -14.76
C PRO A 241 -6.59 3.88 -13.34
N LEU A 242 -7.28 2.80 -12.97
CA LEU A 242 -7.95 2.65 -11.67
C LEU A 242 -7.28 1.54 -10.85
N VAL A 243 -7.06 1.82 -9.57
CA VAL A 243 -6.76 0.81 -8.56
C VAL A 243 -7.82 0.90 -7.45
N ILE A 244 -8.59 -0.17 -7.26
CA ILE A 244 -9.48 -0.30 -6.11
C ILE A 244 -8.60 -0.67 -4.92
N SER A 245 -8.59 0.20 -3.91
CA SER A 245 -7.80 0.01 -2.68
C SER A 245 -8.34 -1.13 -1.84
N HIS A 246 -7.47 -1.99 -1.30
CA HIS A 246 -7.75 -3.04 -0.32
C HIS A 246 -9.12 -3.73 -0.53
N LEU A 247 -9.38 -4.22 -1.77
CA LEU A 247 -10.66 -4.83 -2.14
C LEU A 247 -11.08 -5.92 -1.13
N LYS A 248 -12.24 -5.75 -0.52
CA LYS A 248 -12.80 -6.67 0.45
C LYS A 248 -14.33 -6.69 0.45
N CYS A 249 -14.90 -7.78 0.94
CA CYS A 249 -16.33 -7.90 1.27
C CYS A 249 -16.45 -7.79 2.80
N ALA A 250 -16.60 -6.56 3.32
CA ALA A 250 -16.60 -6.29 4.74
C ALA A 250 -17.96 -6.62 5.39
N GLY A 251 -17.92 -7.08 6.65
CA GLY A 251 -19.09 -7.43 7.46
C GLY A 251 -19.60 -8.85 7.20
N ALA A 252 -20.04 -9.52 8.26
CA ALA A 252 -20.43 -10.94 8.23
C ALA A 252 -21.53 -11.24 7.18
N GLY A 253 -22.46 -10.32 6.97
CA GLY A 253 -23.53 -10.46 5.98
C GLY A 253 -23.07 -10.44 4.52
N ASN A 254 -21.82 -10.05 4.23
CA ASN A 254 -21.25 -9.94 2.88
C ASN A 254 -20.21 -11.02 2.56
N TRP A 255 -19.88 -11.87 3.51
CA TRP A 255 -18.94 -12.97 3.29
C TRP A 255 -19.42 -13.92 2.19
N GLY A 256 -18.49 -14.38 1.37
CA GLY A 256 -18.77 -15.15 0.14
C GLY A 256 -19.01 -14.26 -1.10
N GLY A 257 -18.85 -12.93 -0.97
CA GLY A 257 -19.08 -11.97 -2.05
C GLY A 257 -17.93 -11.78 -3.02
N ALA A 258 -16.70 -12.23 -2.67
CA ALA A 258 -15.49 -11.96 -3.44
C ALA A 258 -15.59 -12.41 -4.92
N GLY A 259 -16.19 -13.55 -5.19
CA GLY A 259 -16.35 -14.04 -6.57
C GLY A 259 -17.16 -13.06 -7.46
N LYS A 260 -18.21 -12.41 -6.92
CA LYS A 260 -19.00 -11.40 -7.64
C LYS A 260 -18.20 -10.12 -7.86
N ALA A 261 -17.47 -9.65 -6.83
CA ALA A 261 -16.63 -8.46 -6.92
C ALA A 261 -15.51 -8.66 -7.95
N LEU A 262 -14.84 -9.81 -7.96
CA LEU A 262 -13.81 -10.15 -8.90
C LEU A 262 -14.32 -10.27 -10.35
N SER A 263 -15.47 -10.92 -10.57
CA SER A 263 -16.09 -10.98 -11.90
C SER A 263 -16.45 -9.59 -12.43
N LYS A 264 -16.86 -8.67 -11.53
CA LYS A 264 -17.14 -7.28 -11.89
C LYS A 264 -15.84 -6.53 -12.23
N LEU A 265 -14.76 -6.73 -11.50
CA LEU A 265 -13.43 -6.19 -11.79
C LEU A 265 -12.91 -6.72 -13.15
N GLU A 266 -13.01 -8.03 -13.41
CA GLU A 266 -12.63 -8.64 -14.68
C GLU A 266 -13.41 -8.04 -15.86
N THR A 267 -14.72 -7.85 -15.71
CA THR A 267 -15.56 -7.23 -16.72
C THR A 267 -15.11 -5.80 -17.01
N ALA A 268 -14.83 -5.01 -16.00
CA ALA A 268 -14.30 -3.65 -16.16
C ALA A 268 -12.92 -3.66 -16.82
N ALA A 269 -12.04 -4.58 -16.43
CA ALA A 269 -10.68 -4.71 -16.95
C ALA A 269 -10.61 -5.08 -18.45
N GLN A 270 -11.70 -5.59 -19.05
CA GLN A 270 -11.79 -5.80 -20.50
C GLN A 270 -11.92 -4.49 -21.31
N HIS A 271 -12.30 -3.38 -20.66
CA HIS A 271 -12.64 -2.13 -21.32
C HIS A 271 -11.86 -0.92 -20.81
N GLN A 272 -11.19 -1.05 -19.67
CA GLN A 272 -10.37 -0.01 -19.05
C GLN A 272 -9.24 -0.62 -18.23
N HIS A 273 -8.20 0.15 -17.93
CA HIS A 273 -7.14 -0.30 -17.02
C HIS A 273 -7.67 -0.26 -15.58
N ALA A 274 -8.01 -1.43 -15.04
CA ALA A 274 -8.54 -1.57 -13.68
C ALA A 274 -7.87 -2.74 -12.95
N HIS A 275 -7.38 -2.45 -11.76
CA HIS A 275 -6.73 -3.39 -10.84
C HIS A 275 -7.23 -3.15 -9.42
N CYS A 276 -6.81 -3.99 -8.48
CA CYS A 276 -7.02 -3.76 -7.06
C CYS A 276 -5.75 -4.10 -6.26
N ASP A 277 -5.72 -3.71 -5.00
CA ASP A 277 -4.79 -4.24 -4.02
C ASP A 277 -5.54 -4.93 -2.87
N CYS A 278 -4.83 -5.74 -2.10
CA CYS A 278 -5.31 -6.32 -0.85
C CYS A 278 -4.15 -6.62 0.10
N TYR A 279 -4.46 -6.81 1.36
CA TYR A 279 -3.53 -7.30 2.38
C TYR A 279 -3.90 -8.74 2.81
N PRO A 280 -2.92 -9.55 3.23
CA PRO A 280 -3.12 -10.98 3.51
C PRO A 280 -3.65 -11.23 4.94
N TYR A 281 -4.72 -10.54 5.34
CA TYR A 281 -5.34 -10.64 6.67
C TYR A 281 -6.86 -10.48 6.57
N THR A 282 -7.57 -10.97 7.61
CA THR A 282 -9.03 -10.98 7.68
C THR A 282 -9.62 -9.88 8.55
N ALA A 283 -8.79 -8.94 8.98
CA ALA A 283 -9.23 -7.78 9.75
C ALA A 283 -8.76 -6.47 9.11
N GLY A 284 -9.60 -5.44 9.19
CA GLY A 284 -9.24 -4.07 8.88
C GLY A 284 -8.78 -3.30 10.11
N SER A 285 -8.12 -2.16 9.93
CA SER A 285 -7.75 -1.25 11.02
C SER A 285 -7.91 0.20 10.56
N SER A 286 -8.55 1.01 11.40
CA SER A 286 -8.81 2.43 11.14
C SER A 286 -9.11 3.17 12.46
N THR A 287 -9.56 4.43 12.37
CA THR A 287 -10.21 5.10 13.51
C THR A 287 -11.48 4.33 13.92
N LEU A 288 -11.87 4.44 15.21
CA LEU A 288 -13.09 3.81 15.71
C LEU A 288 -14.33 4.50 15.09
N ASP A 289 -14.90 3.86 14.08
CA ASP A 289 -16.09 4.35 13.37
C ASP A 289 -17.38 3.83 14.02
N LEU A 290 -18.21 4.74 14.49
CA LEU A 290 -19.48 4.40 15.13
C LEU A 290 -20.47 3.69 14.18
N GLY A 291 -20.35 3.92 12.87
CA GLY A 291 -21.15 3.26 11.83
C GLY A 291 -20.81 1.78 11.64
N GLN A 292 -19.63 1.35 12.09
CA GLN A 292 -19.17 -0.05 12.01
C GLN A 292 -19.34 -0.83 13.33
N VAL A 293 -19.88 -0.19 14.38
CA VAL A 293 -20.07 -0.85 15.69
C VAL A 293 -21.23 -1.84 15.60
N THR A 294 -20.90 -3.13 15.76
CA THR A 294 -21.83 -4.27 15.71
C THR A 294 -21.36 -5.37 16.66
N ASP A 295 -22.24 -6.29 17.02
CA ASP A 295 -21.95 -7.51 17.77
C ASP A 295 -21.70 -8.74 16.88
N GLU A 296 -21.83 -8.60 15.56
CA GLU A 296 -21.63 -9.68 14.58
C GLU A 296 -20.15 -10.00 14.33
N ILE A 297 -19.26 -9.08 14.67
CA ILE A 297 -17.80 -9.23 14.49
C ILE A 297 -17.07 -8.83 15.77
N GLU A 298 -15.84 -9.30 15.93
CA GLU A 298 -14.95 -8.81 16.98
C GLU A 298 -14.35 -7.45 16.58
N ILE A 299 -14.39 -6.49 17.54
CA ILE A 299 -13.79 -5.17 17.40
C ILE A 299 -12.83 -4.97 18.57
N ASN A 300 -11.54 -4.82 18.27
CA ASN A 300 -10.50 -4.62 19.28
C ASN A 300 -10.02 -3.16 19.25
N ILE A 301 -10.04 -2.49 20.40
CA ILE A 301 -9.56 -1.12 20.55
C ILE A 301 -8.05 -1.12 20.55
N THR A 302 -7.43 -0.35 19.64
CA THR A 302 -5.96 -0.23 19.56
C THR A 302 -5.43 0.90 20.43
N TRP A 303 -6.17 1.98 20.54
CA TRP A 303 -5.91 3.13 21.41
C TRP A 303 -7.20 3.91 21.68
N SER A 304 -7.22 4.66 22.76
CA SER A 304 -8.27 5.64 23.08
C SER A 304 -7.63 6.83 23.78
N THR A 305 -7.99 8.06 23.39
CA THR A 305 -7.48 9.27 24.03
C THR A 305 -8.05 9.43 25.44
N PRO A 306 -9.37 9.35 25.66
CA PRO A 306 -9.94 9.51 27.02
C PRO A 306 -9.71 8.29 27.91
N HIS A 307 -9.50 7.10 27.33
CA HIS A 307 -9.41 5.81 28.04
C HIS A 307 -8.22 4.97 27.56
N PRO A 308 -6.96 5.44 27.72
CA PRO A 308 -5.79 4.72 27.23
C PRO A 308 -5.61 3.32 27.86
N GLU A 309 -6.14 3.09 29.05
CA GLU A 309 -6.15 1.82 29.75
C GLU A 309 -7.01 0.75 29.07
N GLN A 310 -7.91 1.14 28.16
CA GLN A 310 -8.78 0.22 27.40
C GLN A 310 -8.12 -0.27 26.09
N ALA A 311 -6.93 0.22 25.77
CA ALA A 311 -6.19 -0.27 24.60
C ALA A 311 -5.95 -1.78 24.68
N ARG A 312 -5.99 -2.45 23.50
CA ARG A 312 -5.78 -3.89 23.33
C ARG A 312 -6.93 -4.78 23.88
N ARG A 313 -8.09 -4.20 24.12
CA ARG A 313 -9.26 -4.93 24.64
C ARG A 313 -10.39 -4.99 23.60
N PRO A 314 -11.16 -6.09 23.58
CA PRO A 314 -12.39 -6.17 22.81
C PRO A 314 -13.42 -5.13 23.29
N LEU A 315 -14.03 -4.41 22.34
CA LEU A 315 -15.09 -3.43 22.63
C LEU A 315 -16.25 -4.06 23.43
N LYS A 316 -16.57 -5.32 23.15
CA LYS A 316 -17.63 -6.07 23.84
C LYS A 316 -17.34 -6.24 25.34
N GLU A 317 -16.10 -6.50 25.72
CA GLU A 317 -15.70 -6.64 27.12
C GLU A 317 -15.76 -5.28 27.84
N ILE A 318 -15.30 -4.21 27.19
CA ILE A 318 -15.35 -2.84 27.73
C ILE A 318 -16.81 -2.43 27.97
N ALA A 319 -17.68 -2.65 26.99
CA ALA A 319 -19.11 -2.32 27.11
C ALA A 319 -19.78 -3.12 28.25
N ALA A 320 -19.47 -4.40 28.41
CA ALA A 320 -19.98 -5.23 29.48
C ALA A 320 -19.49 -4.76 30.86
N GLU A 321 -18.22 -4.41 31.02
CA GLU A 321 -17.64 -3.87 32.25
C GLU A 321 -18.28 -2.56 32.64
N TRP A 322 -18.51 -1.68 31.66
CA TRP A 322 -19.14 -0.36 31.91
C TRP A 322 -20.66 -0.42 32.06
N GLY A 323 -21.28 -1.58 31.75
CA GLY A 323 -22.73 -1.76 31.82
C GLY A 323 -23.52 -0.92 30.82
N VAL A 324 -22.93 -0.67 29.62
CA VAL A 324 -23.51 0.16 28.55
C VAL A 324 -23.61 -0.63 27.24
N SER A 325 -24.30 -0.05 26.24
CA SER A 325 -24.33 -0.63 24.89
C SER A 325 -22.95 -0.55 24.22
N LEU A 326 -22.68 -1.40 23.19
CA LEU A 326 -21.46 -1.31 22.36
C LEU A 326 -21.28 0.08 21.79
N LEU A 327 -22.36 0.67 21.26
CA LEU A 327 -22.33 2.00 20.67
C LEU A 327 -22.00 3.10 21.69
N ASP A 328 -22.54 3.00 22.92
CA ASP A 328 -22.26 3.99 23.96
C ASP A 328 -20.85 3.83 24.53
N ALA A 329 -20.32 2.61 24.62
CA ALA A 329 -18.91 2.38 24.92
C ALA A 329 -18.01 2.98 23.84
N ALA A 330 -18.30 2.73 22.56
CA ALA A 330 -17.55 3.30 21.45
C ALA A 330 -17.55 4.83 21.45
N LYS A 331 -18.68 5.49 21.75
CA LYS A 331 -18.76 6.96 21.88
C LYS A 331 -17.87 7.49 23.01
N GLN A 332 -17.83 6.79 24.15
CA GLN A 332 -17.00 7.20 25.29
C GLN A 332 -15.51 7.04 25.01
N LEU A 333 -15.14 6.05 24.17
CA LEU A 333 -13.75 5.80 23.81
C LEU A 333 -13.17 6.81 22.83
N GLN A 334 -14.01 7.52 22.05
CA GLN A 334 -13.53 8.42 20.99
C GLN A 334 -12.82 9.68 21.53
N PRO A 335 -11.77 10.18 20.82
CA PRO A 335 -11.16 9.58 19.62
C PRO A 335 -10.35 8.33 19.96
N ALA A 336 -10.49 7.29 19.12
CA ALA A 336 -9.90 5.98 19.31
C ALA A 336 -9.57 5.31 17.97
N GLY A 337 -8.72 4.28 18.00
CA GLY A 337 -8.46 3.38 16.90
C GLY A 337 -9.00 1.97 17.17
N ALA A 338 -9.28 1.23 16.10
CA ALA A 338 -9.79 -0.13 16.22
C ALA A 338 -9.32 -1.07 15.10
N VAL A 339 -9.25 -2.36 15.44
CA VAL A 339 -9.14 -3.48 14.51
C VAL A 339 -10.51 -4.16 14.43
N TYR A 340 -11.00 -4.35 13.21
CA TYR A 340 -12.29 -4.94 12.91
C TYR A 340 -12.09 -6.30 12.23
N HIS A 341 -12.49 -7.41 12.87
CA HIS A 341 -12.41 -8.75 12.29
C HIS A 341 -13.61 -9.01 11.36
N ASN A 342 -13.69 -8.23 10.28
CA ASN A 342 -14.86 -8.09 9.43
C ASN A 342 -14.75 -8.78 8.05
N MET A 343 -13.71 -9.58 7.81
CA MET A 343 -13.46 -10.23 6.52
C MET A 343 -13.44 -11.75 6.64
N SER A 344 -13.81 -12.43 5.56
CA SER A 344 -13.70 -13.89 5.42
C SER A 344 -12.34 -14.28 4.87
N GLU A 345 -11.70 -15.30 5.43
CA GLU A 345 -10.44 -15.88 4.93
C GLU A 345 -10.60 -16.37 3.47
N ALA A 346 -11.73 -17.03 3.16
CA ALA A 346 -12.00 -17.52 1.81
C ALA A 346 -12.14 -16.39 0.78
N ASP A 347 -12.77 -15.27 1.13
CA ASP A 347 -12.88 -14.10 0.26
C ASP A 347 -11.52 -13.43 0.08
N MET A 348 -10.79 -13.23 1.16
CA MET A 348 -9.45 -12.62 1.10
C MET A 348 -8.50 -13.45 0.24
N GLN A 349 -8.52 -14.79 0.37
CA GLN A 349 -7.70 -15.67 -0.47
C GLN A 349 -8.07 -15.57 -1.95
N GLN A 350 -9.36 -15.48 -2.31
CA GLN A 350 -9.79 -15.29 -3.69
C GLN A 350 -9.24 -13.97 -4.27
N VAL A 351 -9.34 -12.86 -3.51
CA VAL A 351 -8.82 -11.57 -3.93
C VAL A 351 -7.29 -11.62 -4.04
N LEU A 352 -6.60 -12.19 -3.05
CA LEU A 352 -5.14 -12.28 -3.03
C LEU A 352 -4.59 -13.11 -4.19
N ALA A 353 -5.26 -14.22 -4.55
CA ALA A 353 -4.86 -15.08 -5.67
C ALA A 353 -5.15 -14.46 -7.05
N HIS A 354 -6.07 -13.48 -7.13
CA HIS A 354 -6.55 -12.96 -8.41
C HIS A 354 -5.44 -12.23 -9.18
N PRO A 355 -5.27 -12.45 -10.52
CA PRO A 355 -4.16 -11.90 -11.31
C PRO A 355 -4.11 -10.36 -11.37
N LEU A 356 -5.26 -9.69 -11.20
CA LEU A 356 -5.38 -8.22 -11.19
C LEU A 356 -5.16 -7.61 -9.79
N SER A 357 -4.88 -8.44 -8.78
CA SER A 357 -4.66 -7.98 -7.41
C SER A 357 -3.17 -7.80 -7.13
N MET A 358 -2.80 -6.66 -6.56
CA MET A 358 -1.49 -6.35 -6.00
C MET A 358 -1.51 -6.58 -4.48
N VAL A 359 -0.34 -6.46 -3.84
CA VAL A 359 -0.21 -6.52 -2.39
C VAL A 359 0.10 -5.12 -1.86
N GLY A 360 -0.76 -4.63 -0.97
CA GLY A 360 -0.53 -3.45 -0.16
C GLY A 360 -0.64 -3.81 1.32
N SER A 361 0.14 -3.19 2.20
CA SER A 361 0.05 -3.47 3.63
C SER A 361 -1.15 -2.80 4.30
N ASP A 362 -1.55 -1.64 3.80
CA ASP A 362 -2.51 -0.74 4.46
C ASP A 362 -2.11 -0.46 5.93
N GLY A 363 -0.79 -0.42 6.17
CA GLY A 363 -0.20 -0.29 7.50
C GLY A 363 -0.37 1.11 8.08
N LEU A 364 -0.67 1.19 9.39
CA LEU A 364 -0.85 2.43 10.15
C LEU A 364 0.31 2.61 11.14
N PRO A 365 1.41 3.31 10.77
CA PRO A 365 2.61 3.37 11.60
C PRO A 365 2.47 4.24 12.86
N ASN A 366 1.44 5.09 12.91
CA ASN A 366 1.19 5.96 14.06
C ASN A 366 0.32 5.31 15.14
N ASP A 367 -0.23 4.13 14.89
CA ASP A 367 -0.98 3.38 15.90
C ASP A 367 0.02 2.77 16.91
N PRO A 368 -0.10 3.03 18.21
CA PRO A 368 0.80 2.49 19.22
C PRO A 368 0.68 0.97 19.37
N HIS A 369 -0.42 0.40 18.93
CA HIS A 369 -0.66 -1.05 18.88
C HIS A 369 -1.20 -1.44 17.50
N PRO A 370 -0.33 -1.37 16.45
CA PRO A 370 -0.77 -1.45 15.07
C PRO A 370 -1.30 -2.86 14.73
N HIS A 371 -2.12 -2.93 13.68
CA HIS A 371 -2.44 -4.19 13.04
C HIS A 371 -1.16 -4.89 12.56
N PRO A 372 -1.00 -6.23 12.70
CA PRO A 372 0.20 -6.96 12.29
C PRO A 372 0.56 -6.81 10.80
N ARG A 373 -0.38 -6.36 9.95
CA ARG A 373 -0.13 -6.09 8.52
C ARG A 373 0.99 -5.05 8.28
N LEU A 374 1.24 -4.16 9.25
CA LEU A 374 2.32 -3.18 9.17
C LEU A 374 3.71 -3.85 9.11
N TRP A 375 3.90 -4.98 9.79
CA TRP A 375 5.18 -5.67 9.93
C TRP A 375 5.27 -7.03 9.24
N GLY A 376 4.16 -7.62 8.79
CA GLY A 376 4.11 -9.02 8.34
C GLY A 376 3.49 -9.27 6.97
N ALA A 377 2.94 -8.26 6.27
CA ALA A 377 2.14 -8.49 5.06
C ALA A 377 2.91 -9.24 3.94
N PHE A 378 4.11 -8.79 3.59
CA PHE A 378 4.89 -9.35 2.47
C PHE A 378 5.43 -10.75 2.76
N PRO A 379 6.11 -11.01 3.90
CA PRO A 379 6.56 -12.36 4.23
C PRO A 379 5.38 -13.33 4.38
N ARG A 380 4.21 -12.88 4.87
CA ARG A 380 3.01 -13.71 4.97
C ARG A 380 2.52 -14.20 3.61
N VAL A 381 2.53 -13.35 2.58
CA VAL A 381 2.19 -13.76 1.21
C VAL A 381 3.13 -14.85 0.71
N LEU A 382 4.43 -14.71 0.92
CA LEU A 382 5.43 -15.67 0.43
C LEU A 382 5.44 -16.97 1.24
N ALA A 383 5.44 -16.88 2.58
CA ALA A 383 5.54 -18.03 3.45
C ALA A 383 4.19 -18.75 3.58
N HIS A 384 3.20 -18.08 4.17
CA HIS A 384 1.93 -18.71 4.51
C HIS A 384 1.10 -19.04 3.26
N TYR A 385 0.86 -18.05 2.37
CA TYR A 385 -0.04 -18.26 1.24
C TYR A 385 0.62 -18.98 0.06
N SER A 386 1.87 -18.65 -0.27
CA SER A 386 2.54 -19.28 -1.43
C SER A 386 3.22 -20.60 -1.05
N ARG A 387 4.11 -20.61 -0.03
CA ARG A 387 4.87 -21.82 0.35
C ARG A 387 3.98 -22.88 1.01
N ASP A 388 3.23 -22.50 2.06
CA ASP A 388 2.54 -23.44 2.95
C ASP A 388 1.17 -23.85 2.37
N LEU A 389 0.30 -22.90 2.04
CA LEU A 389 -1.03 -23.16 1.49
C LEU A 389 -1.04 -23.41 -0.01
N LYS A 390 0.04 -23.06 -0.73
CA LYS A 390 0.14 -23.18 -2.20
C LYS A 390 -1.01 -22.48 -2.94
N LEU A 391 -1.50 -21.37 -2.39
CA LEU A 391 -2.58 -20.58 -2.94
C LEU A 391 -2.21 -20.05 -4.34
N MET A 392 -0.92 -19.71 -4.54
CA MET A 392 -0.35 -19.28 -5.82
C MET A 392 1.11 -19.69 -5.92
N PRO A 393 1.67 -19.81 -7.14
CA PRO A 393 3.11 -20.01 -7.33
C PRO A 393 3.93 -18.86 -6.74
N LEU A 394 5.13 -19.17 -6.21
CA LEU A 394 6.04 -18.16 -5.63
C LEU A 394 6.37 -17.03 -6.63
N ALA A 395 6.59 -17.38 -7.89
CA ALA A 395 6.87 -16.40 -8.95
C ALA A 395 5.70 -15.41 -9.15
N GLU A 396 4.46 -15.88 -9.04
CA GLU A 396 3.27 -15.02 -9.14
C GLU A 396 3.13 -14.14 -7.88
N ALA A 397 3.39 -14.67 -6.70
CA ALA A 397 3.43 -13.88 -5.46
C ALA A 397 4.45 -12.73 -5.56
N VAL A 398 5.66 -13.03 -6.05
CA VAL A 398 6.69 -12.01 -6.30
C VAL A 398 6.24 -11.00 -7.36
N ARG A 399 5.64 -11.43 -8.48
CA ARG A 399 5.14 -10.53 -9.54
C ARG A 399 4.13 -9.51 -8.98
N LYS A 400 3.19 -9.96 -8.15
CA LYS A 400 2.15 -9.11 -7.52
C LYS A 400 2.73 -8.02 -6.62
N MET A 401 3.85 -8.30 -5.97
CA MET A 401 4.54 -7.39 -5.06
C MET A 401 5.64 -6.56 -5.73
N THR A 402 5.89 -6.76 -7.03
CA THR A 402 7.02 -6.14 -7.74
C THR A 402 6.60 -5.54 -9.08
N SER A 403 6.68 -6.29 -10.20
CA SER A 403 6.45 -5.74 -11.54
C SER A 403 5.00 -5.32 -11.78
N LEU A 404 4.00 -6.05 -11.27
CA LEU A 404 2.60 -5.65 -11.37
C LEU A 404 2.36 -4.33 -10.63
N SER A 405 2.90 -4.19 -9.42
CA SER A 405 2.86 -2.97 -8.62
C SER A 405 3.55 -1.81 -9.34
N ALA A 406 4.77 -2.03 -9.84
CA ALA A 406 5.53 -1.01 -10.58
C ALA A 406 4.78 -0.52 -11.83
N ALA A 407 4.18 -1.43 -12.59
CA ALA A 407 3.45 -1.10 -13.81
C ALA A 407 2.21 -0.25 -13.54
N ASN A 408 1.44 -0.58 -12.49
CA ASN A 408 0.22 0.14 -12.14
C ASN A 408 0.47 1.55 -11.58
N PHE A 409 1.65 1.77 -10.99
CA PHE A 409 2.04 3.06 -10.41
C PHE A 409 3.12 3.81 -11.23
N GLY A 410 3.45 3.33 -12.44
CA GLY A 410 4.38 4.00 -13.35
C GLY A 410 5.82 4.10 -12.82
N LEU A 411 6.26 3.12 -12.04
CA LEU A 411 7.61 3.09 -11.46
C LEU A 411 8.59 2.47 -12.47
N THR A 412 9.01 3.28 -13.43
CA THR A 412 9.87 2.86 -14.54
C THR A 412 11.20 2.27 -14.05
N ASP A 413 11.62 1.14 -14.66
CA ASP A 413 12.85 0.40 -14.34
C ASP A 413 12.94 -0.14 -12.90
N ARG A 414 11.82 -0.28 -12.19
CA ARG A 414 11.72 -0.90 -10.87
C ARG A 414 10.80 -2.12 -10.88
N GLY A 415 10.88 -2.94 -9.83
CA GLY A 415 10.08 -4.16 -9.72
C GLY A 415 10.49 -5.28 -10.67
N VAL A 416 11.66 -5.21 -11.28
CA VAL A 416 12.19 -6.24 -12.22
C VAL A 416 13.71 -6.41 -12.04
N ILE A 417 14.21 -7.65 -12.22
CA ILE A 417 15.64 -7.93 -12.31
C ILE A 417 16.00 -8.07 -13.81
N ARG A 418 16.47 -6.99 -14.38
CA ARG A 418 17.01 -6.97 -15.75
C ARG A 418 18.18 -5.99 -15.84
N ILE A 419 19.06 -6.19 -16.83
CA ILE A 419 20.16 -5.23 -17.07
C ILE A 419 19.59 -3.84 -17.34
N GLY A 420 20.14 -2.85 -16.68
CA GLY A 420 19.72 -1.45 -16.74
C GLY A 420 18.63 -1.05 -15.73
N ALA A 421 17.93 -2.00 -15.09
CA ALA A 421 16.97 -1.70 -14.02
C ALA A 421 17.68 -1.17 -12.76
N TYR A 422 16.96 -0.42 -11.93
CA TYR A 422 17.44 -0.03 -10.60
C TYR A 422 17.67 -1.28 -9.75
N ALA A 423 18.75 -1.27 -8.99
CA ALA A 423 19.08 -2.34 -8.07
C ALA A 423 18.35 -2.13 -6.72
N ASP A 424 17.03 -2.28 -6.77
CA ASP A 424 16.17 -2.47 -5.61
C ASP A 424 15.90 -3.97 -5.52
N LEU A 425 16.52 -4.65 -4.55
CA LEU A 425 16.55 -6.12 -4.50
C LEU A 425 16.30 -6.62 -3.09
N THR A 426 15.70 -7.81 -2.98
CA THR A 426 15.52 -8.53 -1.71
C THR A 426 16.04 -9.96 -1.84
N LEU A 427 16.94 -10.34 -0.93
CA LEU A 427 17.44 -11.69 -0.75
C LEU A 427 16.77 -12.32 0.46
N PHE A 428 16.16 -13.50 0.31
CA PHE A 428 15.51 -14.20 1.40
C PHE A 428 15.70 -15.73 1.33
N ASP A 429 15.61 -16.35 2.49
CA ASP A 429 15.56 -17.81 2.63
C ASP A 429 14.12 -18.26 2.84
N LEU A 430 13.50 -18.82 1.78
CA LEU A 430 12.11 -19.26 1.81
C LEU A 430 11.86 -20.38 2.84
N THR A 431 12.89 -21.15 3.23
CA THR A 431 12.72 -22.29 4.15
C THR A 431 12.43 -21.84 5.58
N ILE A 432 12.96 -20.68 5.97
CA ILE A 432 12.80 -20.08 7.30
C ILE A 432 11.99 -18.78 7.29
N LEU A 433 11.52 -18.37 6.10
CA LEU A 433 10.74 -17.14 5.99
C LEU A 433 9.43 -17.27 6.78
N GLU A 434 9.18 -16.28 7.64
CA GLU A 434 8.02 -16.26 8.54
C GLU A 434 7.61 -14.82 8.86
N ASP A 435 6.29 -14.54 8.82
CA ASP A 435 5.70 -13.36 9.42
C ASP A 435 5.52 -13.59 10.92
N THR A 436 6.34 -12.94 11.72
CA THR A 436 6.33 -13.12 13.18
C THR A 436 5.34 -12.22 13.90
N ALA A 437 4.90 -11.14 13.21
CA ALA A 437 3.92 -10.20 13.74
C ALA A 437 2.52 -10.84 13.82
N ASN A 438 1.86 -10.69 14.96
CA ASN A 438 0.49 -11.16 15.18
C ASN A 438 -0.30 -10.12 16.01
N TYR A 439 -1.57 -10.38 16.29
CA TYR A 439 -2.43 -9.41 17.02
C TYR A 439 -2.01 -9.18 18.47
N GLU A 440 -1.27 -10.10 19.08
CA GLU A 440 -0.75 -9.94 20.45
C GLU A 440 0.58 -9.19 20.47
N THR A 441 1.47 -9.50 19.50
CA THR A 441 2.79 -8.91 19.32
C THR A 441 2.93 -8.36 17.90
N PRO A 442 2.26 -7.25 17.58
CA PRO A 442 2.18 -6.76 16.20
C PRO A 442 3.45 -6.09 15.69
N ILE A 443 4.36 -5.73 16.59
CA ILE A 443 5.65 -5.09 16.28
C ILE A 443 6.74 -6.15 16.37
N ALA A 444 6.95 -6.88 15.27
CA ALA A 444 7.95 -7.94 15.20
C ALA A 444 8.51 -8.07 13.79
N ALA A 445 9.85 -8.04 13.65
CA ALA A 445 10.52 -8.18 12.37
C ALA A 445 10.36 -9.60 11.82
N ALA A 446 10.12 -9.73 10.51
CA ALA A 446 10.03 -11.01 9.85
C ALA A 446 11.36 -11.80 9.98
N LYS A 447 11.27 -13.14 9.98
CA LYS A 447 12.42 -14.03 9.84
C LYS A 447 12.69 -14.35 8.39
N GLY A 448 13.92 -14.64 8.02
CA GLY A 448 14.30 -15.14 6.69
C GLY A 448 14.50 -14.07 5.63
N ILE A 449 14.28 -12.78 5.90
CA ILE A 449 14.78 -11.69 5.05
C ILE A 449 16.24 -11.46 5.39
N GLU A 450 17.13 -11.81 4.46
CA GLU A 450 18.58 -11.80 4.67
C GLU A 450 19.20 -10.45 4.32
N MET A 451 18.77 -9.86 3.17
CA MET A 451 19.34 -8.61 2.69
C MET A 451 18.31 -7.82 1.86
N VAL A 452 18.32 -6.52 2.04
CA VAL A 452 17.57 -5.57 1.21
C VAL A 452 18.52 -4.52 0.65
N ILE A 453 18.45 -4.33 -0.65
CA ILE A 453 19.24 -3.35 -1.40
C ILE A 453 18.27 -2.32 -1.96
N VAL A 454 18.60 -1.03 -1.78
CA VAL A 454 17.83 0.10 -2.30
C VAL A 454 18.77 0.99 -3.11
N ASN A 455 18.42 1.25 -4.37
CA ASN A 455 19.23 2.05 -5.29
C ASN A 455 20.71 1.61 -5.29
N GLY A 456 20.96 0.28 -5.30
CA GLY A 456 22.29 -0.32 -5.34
C GLY A 456 23.08 -0.28 -4.04
N LYS A 457 22.47 0.15 -2.92
CA LYS A 457 23.11 0.16 -1.58
C LYS A 457 22.42 -0.83 -0.65
N ILE A 458 23.20 -1.56 0.11
CA ILE A 458 22.67 -2.46 1.14
C ILE A 458 22.06 -1.59 2.25
N ALA A 459 20.73 -1.65 2.38
CA ALA A 459 19.96 -0.94 3.40
C ALA A 459 19.73 -1.79 4.65
N TYR A 460 19.63 -3.12 4.48
CA TYR A 460 19.43 -4.08 5.57
C TYR A 460 20.20 -5.36 5.27
N HIS A 461 20.88 -5.92 6.27
CA HIS A 461 21.61 -7.19 6.15
C HIS A 461 21.66 -7.91 7.49
N GLN A 462 21.16 -9.16 7.54
CA GLN A 462 21.23 -10.05 8.71
C GLN A 462 20.78 -9.40 10.02
N GLY A 463 19.64 -8.71 10.01
CA GLY A 463 19.08 -8.07 11.21
C GLY A 463 19.60 -6.66 11.49
N ALA A 464 20.60 -6.19 10.76
CA ALA A 464 21.18 -4.86 10.94
C ALA A 464 20.77 -3.89 9.82
N ILE A 465 20.42 -2.66 10.19
CA ILE A 465 20.21 -1.56 9.25
C ILE A 465 21.55 -0.92 8.93
N SER A 466 21.72 -0.55 7.68
CA SER A 466 22.87 0.26 7.24
C SER A 466 22.68 1.74 7.58
N ASP A 467 23.78 2.40 7.93
CA ASP A 467 23.81 3.86 8.04
C ASP A 467 23.69 4.57 6.66
N GLN A 468 23.90 3.82 5.57
CA GLN A 468 23.77 4.32 4.20
C GLN A 468 22.32 4.22 3.72
N ARG A 469 21.50 5.20 4.05
CA ARG A 469 20.13 5.32 3.54
C ARG A 469 20.14 5.90 2.14
N ALA A 470 19.65 5.14 1.16
CA ALA A 470 19.72 5.46 -0.26
C ALA A 470 18.32 5.68 -0.89
N GLY A 471 17.26 5.59 -0.10
CA GLY A 471 15.91 5.88 -0.56
C GLY A 471 15.70 7.36 -0.85
N ARG A 472 14.70 7.64 -1.67
CA ARG A 472 14.38 9.00 -2.12
C ARG A 472 12.93 9.10 -2.58
N MET A 473 12.46 10.33 -2.79
CA MET A 473 11.19 10.57 -3.47
C MET A 473 11.29 10.16 -4.94
N LEU A 474 10.38 9.28 -5.37
CA LEU A 474 10.19 8.91 -6.77
C LEU A 474 9.10 9.79 -7.37
N ARG A 475 9.47 10.60 -8.35
CA ARG A 475 8.52 11.46 -9.07
C ARG A 475 8.07 10.77 -10.34
N ARG A 476 6.79 10.90 -10.67
CA ARG A 476 6.28 10.45 -11.97
C ARG A 476 6.92 11.30 -13.08
N THR A 477 7.57 10.64 -14.02
CA THR A 477 8.23 11.29 -15.17
C THR A 477 7.58 10.92 -16.49
N GLU A 478 6.78 9.84 -16.51
CA GLU A 478 6.13 9.32 -17.71
C GLU A 478 4.65 9.06 -17.43
N ARG A 479 3.86 8.96 -18.49
CA ARG A 479 2.47 8.54 -18.39
C ARG A 479 2.40 7.08 -17.95
N ILE A 480 1.50 6.81 -16.99
CA ILE A 480 1.18 5.44 -16.61
C ILE A 480 0.45 4.78 -17.77
N SER A 481 0.87 3.58 -18.14
CA SER A 481 0.27 2.85 -19.26
C SER A 481 -1.22 2.61 -19.03
N GLN A 482 -2.02 2.97 -20.02
CA GLN A 482 -3.46 2.67 -20.06
C GLN A 482 -3.75 1.40 -20.88
N SER A 483 -2.72 0.62 -21.21
CA SER A 483 -2.93 -0.64 -21.93
C SER A 483 -3.85 -1.55 -21.12
N ILE A 484 -4.93 -1.99 -21.77
CA ILE A 484 -5.85 -2.97 -21.19
C ILE A 484 -5.05 -4.25 -20.98
N PRO A 485 -5.04 -4.80 -19.75
CA PRO A 485 -4.35 -6.05 -19.49
C PRO A 485 -4.89 -7.15 -20.41
N THR A 486 -4.02 -7.87 -21.12
CA THR A 486 -4.42 -9.08 -21.82
C THR A 486 -4.65 -10.18 -20.78
N PHE A 487 -5.84 -10.20 -20.21
CA PHE A 487 -6.27 -11.25 -19.30
C PHE A 487 -6.70 -12.47 -20.12
N GLN A 488 -5.97 -13.58 -19.99
CA GLN A 488 -6.50 -14.88 -20.38
C GLN A 488 -7.11 -15.50 -19.11
N PRO A 489 -8.44 -15.63 -19.02
CA PRO A 489 -9.05 -16.36 -17.92
C PRO A 489 -8.47 -17.78 -17.91
N ASN A 490 -8.03 -18.24 -16.76
CA ASN A 490 -7.60 -19.62 -16.57
C ASN A 490 -8.76 -20.54 -16.98
N LYS A 491 -8.67 -21.11 -18.16
CA LYS A 491 -9.49 -22.26 -18.55
C LYS A 491 -8.94 -23.45 -17.75
N GLU A 492 -9.84 -24.09 -17.00
CA GLU A 492 -9.65 -25.34 -16.27
C GLU A 492 -9.33 -25.23 -14.78
N GLN A 493 -10.38 -25.07 -14.00
CA GLN A 493 -10.60 -25.85 -12.79
C GLN A 493 -12.09 -26.24 -12.73
N THR A 494 -12.53 -27.04 -13.73
CA THR A 494 -13.74 -27.85 -13.64
C THR A 494 -13.35 -29.26 -14.00
N SER A 495 -12.95 -30.03 -12.99
CA SER A 495 -13.10 -31.49 -12.94
C SER A 495 -12.92 -31.95 -11.49
#